data_f4be736d580f0ecf034e510b39fecef9
#
_entry.id   f4be736d580f0ecf034e510b39fecef9
#
_cell.length_a   1.000
_cell.length_b   1.000
_cell.length_c   1.000
_cell.angle_alpha   90.00
_cell.angle_beta   90.00
_cell.angle_gamma   90.00
#
_symmetry.space_group_name_H-M   'P 1'
#
loop_
_entity.id
_entity.type
_entity.pdbx_description
1 polymer ?
#
loop_
_entity_poly.entity_id
_entity_poly.type
_entity_poly.pdbx_seq_one_letter_code
_entity_poly.pdbx_strand_id
1 'polypeptide(L)'
;MSAGKYSFTIEQGATYRFGIEYTDSSGSYIDLQGYDAKMQIRSDYADNTKNKLFATLPLITSSVAQTGSYLAFSGSAGTGSAAAVSGAVLVYLHADTTATFTFEEAVYDIELYSGDEVYRLLEGTILNKKEVTRI
;
A
#
# COMPACT_ATOMS: atom_id res chain seq x y z
N MET A 1 5.45 16.64 -7.60
CA MET A 1 4.30 15.72 -7.75
C MET A 1 3.60 15.63 -6.40
N SER A 2 2.30 15.81 -6.37
CA SER A 2 1.51 15.65 -5.15
C SER A 2 0.91 14.25 -5.11
N ALA A 3 0.71 13.72 -3.90
CA ALA A 3 0.12 12.41 -3.72
C ALA A 3 -1.33 12.37 -4.20
N GLY A 4 -1.73 11.28 -4.80
CA GLY A 4 -3.13 10.99 -5.00
C GLY A 4 -3.80 10.74 -3.66
N LYS A 5 -5.13 10.83 -3.64
CA LYS A 5 -5.90 10.58 -2.42
C LYS A 5 -6.90 9.46 -2.65
N TYR A 6 -6.88 8.48 -1.75
CA TYR A 6 -7.80 7.36 -1.82
C TYR A 6 -8.08 6.85 -0.40
N SER A 7 -9.33 6.88 -0.01
CA SER A 7 -9.77 6.37 1.28
C SER A 7 -10.61 5.13 1.06
N PHE A 8 -10.45 4.14 1.93
CA PHE A 8 -11.14 2.87 1.76
C PHE A 8 -11.53 2.28 3.12
N THR A 9 -12.43 1.31 3.06
CA THR A 9 -12.90 0.58 4.25
C THR A 9 -12.40 -0.85 4.16
N ILE A 10 -11.79 -1.33 5.24
CA ILE A 10 -11.42 -2.74 5.38
C ILE A 10 -12.38 -3.43 6.34
N GLU A 11 -12.46 -4.74 6.24
CA GLU A 11 -13.17 -5.57 7.19
C GLU A 11 -12.14 -6.29 8.05
N GLN A 12 -12.19 -6.08 9.36
CA GLN A 12 -11.26 -6.69 10.29
C GLN A 12 -11.28 -8.21 10.13
N GLY A 13 -10.11 -8.81 10.00
CA GLY A 13 -9.99 -10.26 9.83
C GLY A 13 -10.18 -10.75 8.40
N ALA A 14 -10.46 -9.86 7.45
CA ALA A 14 -10.63 -10.22 6.05
C ALA A 14 -9.46 -9.71 5.20
N THR A 15 -9.18 -10.44 4.13
CA THR A 15 -8.18 -10.01 3.14
C THR A 15 -8.71 -8.83 2.34
N TYR A 16 -7.87 -7.83 2.10
CA TYR A 16 -8.22 -6.68 1.28
C TYR A 16 -7.08 -6.39 0.29
N ARG A 17 -7.45 -6.14 -0.96
CA ARG A 17 -6.46 -5.79 -1.98
C ARG A 17 -7.01 -4.74 -2.92
N PHE A 18 -6.13 -3.90 -3.45
CA PHE A 18 -6.49 -2.96 -4.50
C PHE A 18 -5.24 -2.64 -5.33
N GLY A 19 -5.47 -2.17 -6.55
CA GLY A 19 -4.38 -1.76 -7.45
C GLY A 19 -4.49 -0.30 -7.78
N ILE A 20 -3.34 0.34 -8.01
CA ILE A 20 -3.24 1.73 -8.39
C ILE A 20 -2.41 1.81 -9.67
N GLU A 21 -2.92 2.52 -10.68
CA GLU A 21 -2.14 2.82 -11.88
C GLU A 21 -1.52 4.20 -11.74
N TYR A 22 -0.23 4.29 -12.04
CA TYR A 22 0.51 5.54 -11.95
C TYR A 22 0.87 5.99 -13.36
N THR A 23 0.19 7.03 -13.82
CA THR A 23 0.35 7.54 -15.19
C THR A 23 0.75 9.00 -15.17
N ASP A 24 1.38 9.46 -16.26
CA ASP A 24 1.70 10.86 -16.45
C ASP A 24 0.48 11.62 -17.00
N SER A 25 0.64 12.93 -17.26
CA SER A 25 -0.44 13.77 -17.74
C SER A 25 -0.93 13.39 -19.14
N SER A 26 -0.15 12.64 -19.91
CA SER A 26 -0.56 12.16 -21.24
C SER A 26 -1.25 10.81 -21.20
N GLY A 27 -1.37 10.19 -20.01
CA GLY A 27 -1.99 8.88 -19.83
C GLY A 27 -1.05 7.71 -20.02
N SER A 28 0.24 7.96 -20.24
CA SER A 28 1.25 6.90 -20.35
C SER A 28 1.65 6.41 -18.96
N TYR A 29 1.86 5.09 -18.85
CA TYR A 29 2.34 4.52 -17.59
C TYR A 29 3.74 5.03 -17.26
N ILE A 30 3.97 5.31 -15.99
CA ILE A 30 5.29 5.69 -15.51
C ILE A 30 6.07 4.43 -15.21
N ASP A 31 7.32 4.37 -15.71
CA ASP A 31 8.21 3.24 -15.48
C ASP A 31 8.71 3.27 -14.02
N LEU A 32 8.37 2.25 -13.25
CA LEU A 32 8.74 2.14 -11.85
C LEU A 32 9.94 1.23 -11.61
N GLN A 33 10.62 0.80 -12.68
CA GLN A 33 11.84 0.00 -12.54
C GLN A 33 12.90 0.79 -11.79
N GLY A 34 13.58 0.15 -10.84
CA GLY A 34 14.60 0.79 -10.02
C GLY A 34 14.05 1.50 -8.80
N TYR A 35 12.73 1.58 -8.64
CA TYR A 35 12.12 2.16 -7.43
C TYR A 35 11.85 1.08 -6.40
N ASP A 36 11.96 1.46 -5.14
CA ASP A 36 11.43 0.70 -4.02
C ASP A 36 10.16 1.39 -3.56
N ALA A 37 9.36 0.72 -2.75
CA ALA A 37 8.11 1.27 -2.27
C ALA A 37 7.83 0.78 -0.85
N LYS A 38 7.13 1.60 -0.09
CA LYS A 38 6.73 1.25 1.27
C LYS A 38 5.40 1.92 1.58
N MET A 39 4.54 1.19 2.27
CA MET A 39 3.29 1.71 2.83
C MET A 39 3.33 1.54 4.33
N GLN A 40 2.89 2.57 5.05
CA GLN A 40 2.69 2.48 6.49
C GLN A 40 1.29 2.92 6.84
N ILE A 41 0.71 2.24 7.81
CA ILE A 41 -0.61 2.56 8.37
C ILE A 41 -0.37 3.03 9.80
N ARG A 42 -0.80 4.25 10.08
CA ARG A 42 -0.58 4.90 11.37
C ARG A 42 -1.86 5.53 11.90
N SER A 43 -1.86 5.89 13.18
CA SER A 43 -3.00 6.56 13.79
C SER A 43 -3.15 8.01 13.32
N ASP A 44 -2.08 8.65 12.89
CA ASP A 44 -2.08 10.05 12.49
C ASP A 44 -0.90 10.32 11.54
N TYR A 45 -1.01 11.40 10.77
CA TYR A 45 0.10 11.90 9.94
C TYR A 45 1.15 12.63 10.76
N ALA A 46 0.78 13.17 11.91
CA ALA A 46 1.68 13.95 12.75
C ALA A 46 2.79 13.08 13.34
N ASP A 47 4.02 13.56 13.30
CA ASP A 47 5.15 12.89 13.91
C ASP A 47 5.24 13.29 15.39
N ASN A 48 4.54 12.56 16.23
CA ASN A 48 4.52 12.80 17.66
C ASN A 48 4.42 11.48 18.44
N THR A 49 4.52 11.54 19.75
CA THR A 49 4.55 10.36 20.61
C THR A 49 3.22 9.60 20.64
N LYS A 50 2.13 10.22 20.21
CA LYS A 50 0.80 9.60 20.15
C LYS A 50 0.55 8.88 18.84
N ASN A 51 1.39 9.13 17.83
CA ASN A 51 1.26 8.48 16.54
C ASN A 51 1.70 7.03 16.65
N LYS A 52 0.78 6.12 16.41
CA LYS A 52 1.00 4.70 16.55
C LYS A 52 1.09 4.03 15.18
N LEU A 53 2.14 3.24 14.98
CA LEU A 53 2.31 2.45 13.76
C LEU A 53 1.53 1.15 13.89
N PHE A 54 0.62 0.89 12.95
CA PHE A 54 -0.17 -0.33 12.94
C PHE A 54 0.40 -1.39 12.01
N ALA A 55 0.94 -0.98 10.87
CA ALA A 55 1.49 -1.93 9.89
C ALA A 55 2.47 -1.23 8.95
N THR A 56 3.44 -2.00 8.47
CA THR A 56 4.35 -1.60 7.38
C THR A 56 4.27 -2.68 6.30
N LEU A 57 4.01 -2.26 5.06
CA LEU A 57 3.97 -3.16 3.92
C LEU A 57 5.20 -2.91 3.06
N PRO A 58 6.09 -3.91 2.96
CA PRO A 58 7.27 -3.80 2.08
C PRO A 58 6.91 -4.11 0.64
N LEU A 59 7.74 -3.66 -0.29
CA LEU A 59 7.65 -4.06 -1.69
C LEU A 59 8.26 -5.44 -1.88
N ILE A 60 7.51 -6.34 -2.54
CA ILE A 60 8.09 -7.60 -3.00
C ILE A 60 8.59 -7.42 -4.44
N THR A 61 9.74 -7.99 -4.74
CA THR A 61 10.38 -7.87 -6.06
C THR A 61 10.31 -9.15 -6.87
N SER A 62 9.65 -10.16 -6.34
CA SER A 62 9.50 -11.48 -6.96
C SER A 62 8.01 -11.77 -7.17
N SER A 63 7.69 -12.55 -8.20
CA SER A 63 6.34 -13.05 -8.42
C SER A 63 6.01 -14.26 -7.53
N VAL A 64 6.96 -14.73 -6.74
CA VAL A 64 6.73 -15.84 -5.80
C VAL A 64 5.76 -15.38 -4.71
N ALA A 65 4.82 -16.22 -4.34
CA ALA A 65 3.84 -15.91 -3.29
C ALA A 65 4.54 -15.58 -1.98
N GLN A 66 4.08 -14.52 -1.34
CA GLN A 66 4.59 -14.06 -0.06
C GLN A 66 3.56 -14.30 1.03
N THR A 67 4.05 -14.52 2.26
CA THR A 67 3.18 -14.53 3.43
C THR A 67 3.11 -13.10 4.00
N GLY A 68 1.94 -12.75 4.56
CA GLY A 68 1.73 -11.44 5.15
C GLY A 68 1.28 -10.39 4.14
N SER A 69 1.34 -9.14 4.55
CA SER A 69 0.88 -7.99 3.75
C SER A 69 2.06 -7.39 3.00
N TYR A 70 1.81 -6.90 1.78
CA TYR A 70 2.89 -6.41 0.92
C TYR A 70 2.37 -5.46 -0.15
N LEU A 71 3.33 -4.75 -0.78
CA LEU A 71 3.15 -4.04 -2.04
C LEU A 71 3.82 -4.85 -3.14
N ALA A 72 3.31 -4.74 -4.36
CA ALA A 72 3.95 -5.33 -5.52
C ALA A 72 3.72 -4.44 -6.74
N PHE A 73 4.72 -4.34 -7.61
CA PHE A 73 4.48 -3.76 -8.93
C PHE A 73 3.77 -4.78 -9.79
N SER A 74 2.82 -4.31 -10.58
CA SER A 74 1.97 -5.20 -11.37
C SER A 74 1.72 -4.59 -12.75
N GLY A 75 1.39 -5.44 -13.72
CA GLY A 75 1.13 -5.00 -15.09
C GLY A 75 0.91 -6.19 -16.01
N SER A 76 1.05 -5.98 -17.32
CA SER A 76 0.84 -7.01 -18.33
C SER A 76 1.80 -8.20 -18.20
N ALA A 77 2.96 -7.99 -17.60
CA ALA A 77 3.95 -9.05 -17.35
C ALA A 77 3.68 -9.82 -16.04
N GLY A 78 2.60 -9.52 -15.34
CA GLY A 78 2.25 -10.15 -14.08
C GLY A 78 2.56 -9.26 -12.89
N THR A 79 3.16 -9.83 -11.84
CA THR A 79 3.48 -9.16 -10.59
C THR A 79 4.97 -9.26 -10.31
N GLY A 80 5.55 -8.23 -9.69
CA GLY A 80 6.94 -8.20 -9.33
C GLY A 80 7.71 -7.14 -10.12
N SER A 81 9.04 -7.13 -9.99
CA SER A 81 9.87 -6.06 -10.57
C SER A 81 9.82 -6.03 -12.09
N ALA A 82 9.62 -7.17 -12.75
CA ALA A 82 9.51 -7.22 -14.21
C ALA A 82 8.27 -6.47 -14.73
N ALA A 83 7.23 -6.36 -13.92
CA ALA A 83 5.98 -5.69 -14.26
C ALA A 83 6.03 -4.18 -13.97
N ALA A 84 7.10 -3.67 -13.37
CA ALA A 84 7.20 -2.28 -12.93
C ALA A 84 7.08 -1.26 -14.06
N VAL A 85 7.35 -1.68 -15.28
CA VAL A 85 7.22 -0.82 -16.48
C VAL A 85 5.80 -0.34 -16.71
N SER A 86 4.80 -1.03 -16.15
CA SER A 86 3.39 -0.68 -16.32
C SER A 86 2.91 0.41 -15.35
N GLY A 87 3.74 0.83 -14.42
CA GLY A 87 3.39 1.88 -13.48
C GLY A 87 2.23 1.55 -12.55
N ALA A 88 1.95 0.28 -12.31
CA ALA A 88 0.86 -0.16 -11.44
C ALA A 88 1.42 -0.73 -10.14
N VAL A 89 0.77 -0.41 -9.03
CA VAL A 89 1.15 -0.89 -7.69
C VAL A 89 -0.04 -1.64 -7.11
N LEU A 90 0.19 -2.86 -6.67
CA LEU A 90 -0.79 -3.68 -5.98
C LEU A 90 -0.55 -3.58 -4.49
N VAL A 91 -1.62 -3.33 -3.73
CA VAL A 91 -1.60 -3.35 -2.26
C VAL A 91 -2.35 -4.60 -1.81
N TYR A 92 -1.72 -5.39 -0.96
CA TYR A 92 -2.29 -6.61 -0.42
C TYR A 92 -2.22 -6.60 1.09
N LEU A 93 -3.39 -6.59 1.74
CA LEU A 93 -3.52 -6.68 3.19
C LEU A 93 -4.01 -8.09 3.54
N HIS A 94 -3.15 -8.86 4.18
CA HIS A 94 -3.47 -10.23 4.58
C HIS A 94 -4.48 -10.22 5.74
N ALA A 95 -5.35 -11.22 5.78
CA ALA A 95 -6.37 -11.33 6.83
C ALA A 95 -5.78 -11.32 8.23
N ASP A 96 -4.62 -11.97 8.44
CA ASP A 96 -3.96 -11.98 9.74
C ASP A 96 -3.50 -10.59 10.15
N THR A 97 -3.12 -9.74 9.20
CA THR A 97 -2.72 -8.36 9.48
C THR A 97 -3.94 -7.55 9.89
N THR A 98 -5.02 -7.62 9.11
CA THR A 98 -6.24 -6.82 9.43
C THR A 98 -6.88 -7.27 10.73
N ALA A 99 -6.74 -8.55 11.10
CA ALA A 99 -7.26 -9.07 12.36
C ALA A 99 -6.62 -8.41 13.58
N THR A 100 -5.38 -7.92 13.46
CA THR A 100 -4.68 -7.24 14.55
C THR A 100 -5.09 -5.78 14.72
N PHE A 101 -5.82 -5.22 13.76
CA PHE A 101 -6.19 -3.81 13.79
C PHE A 101 -7.31 -3.57 14.78
N THR A 102 -7.06 -2.70 15.76
CA THR A 102 -8.04 -2.33 16.78
C THR A 102 -8.62 -0.93 16.58
N PHE A 103 -8.08 -0.19 15.61
CA PHE A 103 -8.56 1.17 15.32
C PHE A 103 -9.90 1.14 14.60
N GLU A 104 -10.65 2.22 14.70
CA GLU A 104 -11.84 2.46 13.88
C GLU A 104 -11.47 3.22 12.61
N GLU A 105 -10.51 4.13 12.73
CA GLU A 105 -10.00 4.94 11.64
C GLU A 105 -8.49 5.08 11.77
N ALA A 106 -7.80 5.01 10.64
CA ALA A 106 -6.35 5.20 10.57
C ALA A 106 -6.02 5.96 9.29
N VAL A 107 -4.77 6.37 9.16
CA VAL A 107 -4.25 7.03 7.97
C VAL A 107 -3.13 6.18 7.39
N TYR A 108 -2.88 6.37 6.09
CA TYR A 108 -1.79 5.66 5.42
C TYR A 108 -1.19 6.53 4.34
N ASP A 109 0.03 6.21 3.94
CA ASP A 109 0.59 6.68 2.69
C ASP A 109 1.41 5.57 2.05
N ILE A 110 1.65 5.73 0.75
CA ILE A 110 2.54 4.86 -0.02
C ILE A 110 3.61 5.75 -0.62
N GLU A 111 4.87 5.44 -0.34
CA GLU A 111 6.01 6.17 -0.86
C GLU A 111 6.82 5.32 -1.81
N LEU A 112 7.25 5.94 -2.92
CA LEU A 112 8.22 5.37 -3.84
C LEU A 112 9.55 6.06 -3.57
N TYR A 113 10.64 5.32 -3.60
CA TYR A 113 11.94 5.92 -3.40
C TYR A 113 13.01 5.23 -4.25
N SER A 114 13.99 6.04 -4.68
CA SER A 114 15.13 5.57 -5.45
C SER A 114 16.31 6.48 -5.10
N GLY A 115 17.35 5.93 -4.45
CA GLY A 115 18.44 6.72 -3.95
C GLY A 115 17.95 7.78 -2.96
N ASP A 116 18.22 9.05 -3.26
CA ASP A 116 17.83 10.18 -2.42
C ASP A 116 16.44 10.73 -2.77
N GLU A 117 15.82 10.24 -3.83
CA GLU A 117 14.51 10.73 -4.26
C GLU A 117 13.39 9.94 -3.59
N VAL A 118 12.42 10.67 -3.05
CA VAL A 118 11.24 10.09 -2.39
C VAL A 118 10.00 10.80 -2.94
N TYR A 119 9.03 10.01 -3.38
CA TYR A 119 7.76 10.52 -3.89
C TYR A 119 6.62 9.86 -3.13
N ARG A 120 5.69 10.67 -2.62
CA ARG A 120 4.46 10.14 -2.02
C ARG A 120 3.47 9.86 -3.16
N LEU A 121 3.19 8.58 -3.38
CA LEU A 121 2.32 8.14 -4.47
C LEU A 121 0.84 8.31 -4.12
N LEU A 122 0.47 7.93 -2.90
CA LEU A 122 -0.93 7.87 -2.49
C LEU A 122 -1.02 8.10 -0.98
N GLU A 123 -2.10 8.72 -0.54
CA GLU A 123 -2.39 8.87 0.88
C GLU A 123 -3.90 8.87 1.11
N GLY A 124 -4.33 8.59 2.33
CA GLY A 124 -5.74 8.63 2.64
C GLY A 124 -6.06 8.04 4.01
N THR A 125 -7.35 7.77 4.20
CA THR A 125 -7.90 7.28 5.44
C THR A 125 -8.39 5.85 5.25
N ILE A 126 -8.20 5.01 6.27
CA ILE A 126 -8.71 3.65 6.31
C ILE A 126 -9.75 3.56 7.42
N LEU A 127 -10.96 3.15 7.06
CA LEU A 127 -11.99 2.82 8.02
C LEU A 127 -11.97 1.30 8.26
N ASN A 128 -12.08 0.89 9.51
CA ASN A 128 -12.02 -0.53 9.87
C ASN A 128 -13.36 -0.98 10.43
N LYS A 129 -14.01 -1.87 9.69
CA LYS A 129 -15.27 -2.47 10.12
C LYS A 129 -14.94 -3.68 10.99
N LYS A 130 -15.30 -3.61 12.27
CA LYS A 130 -14.98 -4.66 13.24
C LYS A 130 -15.72 -5.95 12.90
N GLU A 131 -15.04 -7.08 13.11
CA GLU A 131 -15.65 -8.39 12.88
C GLU A 131 -16.39 -8.90 14.12
N VAL A 132 -17.44 -9.66 13.85
CA VAL A 132 -18.18 -10.38 14.89
C VAL A 132 -17.65 -11.81 14.99
N THR A 133 -17.48 -12.48 13.85
CA THR A 133 -16.95 -13.84 13.80
C THR A 133 -15.44 -13.79 13.82
N ARG A 134 -14.83 -14.56 14.69
CA ARG A 134 -13.37 -14.67 14.82
C ARG A 134 -12.95 -16.11 14.59
N ILE A 135 -11.94 -16.25 13.80
CA ILE A 135 -11.41 -17.56 13.43
C ILE A 135 -10.12 -17.84 14.20
#